data_6e0cbc13268db4222e7ed255ed9c0206
#
_entry.id   6e0cbc13268db4222e7ed255ed9c0206
#
_cell.length_a   1.000
_cell.length_b   1.000
_cell.length_c   1.000
_cell.angle_alpha   90.00
_cell.angle_beta   90.00
_cell.angle_gamma   90.00
#
_symmetry.space_group_name_H-M   'P 1'
#
loop_
_entity.id
_entity.type
_entity.pdbx_description
1 polymer ?
#
loop_
_entity_poly.entity_id
_entity_poly.type
_entity_poly.pdbx_seq_one_letter_code
_entity_poly.pdbx_strand_id
1 'polypeptide(L)'
;EMSRGLGDVYKRQVKKDRELLKDAVYVGTSVAGAFVVTYGMKYLIDRERPFDRYPDRVHAYSHETSPSFPSGHTATAFALATSLCVKYPKWYVIAPSALWACSVGVSRMNEGVHYPSDVLAGAAIGAGCAVVNIYVNRWLNKWLFGN
;
A
#
# COMPACT_ATOMS: atom_id res chain seq x y z
N GLU A 1 -35.70 14.78 -27.50
CA GLU A 1 -34.60 15.46 -26.77
C GLU A 1 -34.31 14.81 -25.40
N MET A 2 -35.33 14.47 -24.60
CA MET A 2 -35.19 13.87 -23.27
C MET A 2 -34.51 12.49 -23.28
N SER A 3 -34.73 11.66 -24.28
CA SER A 3 -34.11 10.33 -24.39
C SER A 3 -32.61 10.41 -24.75
N ARG A 4 -32.18 11.43 -25.49
CA ARG A 4 -30.75 11.66 -25.78
C ARG A 4 -30.00 12.10 -24.52
N GLY A 5 -30.59 12.97 -23.70
CA GLY A 5 -29.99 13.41 -22.44
C GLY A 5 -29.79 12.26 -21.44
N LEU A 6 -30.75 11.37 -21.29
CA LEU A 6 -30.65 10.18 -20.43
C LEU A 6 -29.54 9.21 -20.92
N GLY A 7 -29.45 9.01 -22.23
CA GLY A 7 -28.38 8.19 -22.83
C GLY A 7 -26.98 8.75 -22.57
N ASP A 8 -26.82 10.08 -22.63
CA ASP A 8 -25.52 10.72 -22.37
C ASP A 8 -25.14 10.69 -20.88
N VAL A 9 -26.11 10.87 -19.99
CA VAL A 9 -25.90 10.70 -18.55
C VAL A 9 -25.46 9.28 -18.23
N TYR A 10 -26.16 8.27 -18.76
CA TYR A 10 -25.80 6.87 -18.56
C TYR A 10 -24.40 6.53 -19.08
N LYS A 11 -24.05 6.98 -20.29
CA LYS A 11 -22.70 6.79 -20.84
C LYS A 11 -21.59 7.42 -19.97
N ARG A 12 -21.84 8.63 -19.43
CA ARG A 12 -20.90 9.30 -18.51
C ARG A 12 -20.75 8.51 -17.21
N GLN A 13 -21.85 7.99 -16.67
CA GLN A 13 -21.84 7.17 -15.45
C GLN A 13 -21.02 5.90 -15.66
N VAL A 14 -21.29 5.13 -16.70
CA VAL A 14 -20.57 3.89 -17.05
C VAL A 14 -19.09 4.15 -17.27
N LYS A 15 -18.70 5.26 -17.91
CA LYS A 15 -17.32 5.63 -18.10
C LYS A 15 -16.63 5.94 -16.77
N LYS A 16 -17.31 6.69 -15.88
CA LYS A 16 -16.79 7.01 -14.54
C LYS A 16 -16.59 5.75 -13.70
N ASP A 17 -17.54 4.82 -13.73
CA ASP A 17 -17.47 3.57 -12.99
C ASP A 17 -16.31 2.69 -13.48
N ARG A 18 -16.04 2.65 -14.80
CA ARG A 18 -14.87 1.95 -15.36
C ARG A 18 -13.53 2.56 -14.91
N GLU A 19 -13.41 3.89 -14.87
CA GLU A 19 -12.18 4.52 -14.39
C GLU A 19 -11.95 4.26 -12.90
N LEU A 20 -13.01 4.34 -12.07
CA LEU A 20 -12.94 3.98 -10.65
C LEU A 20 -12.51 2.51 -10.46
N LEU A 21 -13.00 1.60 -11.29
CA LEU A 21 -12.59 0.20 -11.23
C LEU A 21 -11.11 0.03 -11.58
N LYS A 22 -10.61 0.71 -12.61
CA LYS A 22 -9.18 0.71 -12.98
C LYS A 22 -8.31 1.25 -11.84
N ASP A 23 -8.75 2.31 -11.19
CA ASP A 23 -8.04 2.89 -10.04
C ASP A 23 -8.04 1.93 -8.85
N ALA A 24 -9.17 1.28 -8.56
CA ALA A 24 -9.25 0.27 -7.51
C ALA A 24 -8.34 -0.94 -7.78
N VAL A 25 -8.28 -1.41 -9.02
CA VAL A 25 -7.37 -2.48 -9.44
C VAL A 25 -5.90 -2.07 -9.25
N TYR A 26 -5.54 -0.85 -9.65
CA TYR A 26 -4.19 -0.34 -9.46
C TYR A 26 -3.81 -0.27 -7.97
N VAL A 27 -4.67 0.29 -7.13
CA VAL A 27 -4.43 0.38 -5.68
C VAL A 27 -4.32 -1.02 -5.07
N GLY A 28 -5.27 -1.90 -5.36
CA GLY A 28 -5.30 -3.27 -4.84
C GLY A 28 -4.07 -4.09 -5.23
N THR A 29 -3.65 -4.02 -6.50
CA THR A 29 -2.44 -4.73 -6.97
C THR A 29 -1.15 -4.14 -6.42
N SER A 30 -1.09 -2.83 -6.15
CA SER A 30 0.06 -2.21 -5.48
C SER A 30 0.22 -2.71 -4.04
N VAL A 31 -0.88 -2.76 -3.29
CA VAL A 31 -0.90 -3.28 -1.91
C VAL A 31 -0.58 -4.78 -1.88
N ALA A 32 -1.18 -5.56 -2.78
CA ALA A 32 -0.91 -6.99 -2.89
C ALA A 32 0.55 -7.27 -3.24
N GLY A 33 1.13 -6.51 -4.18
CA GLY A 33 2.54 -6.60 -4.54
C GLY A 33 3.46 -6.29 -3.36
N ALA A 34 3.20 -5.22 -2.62
CA ALA A 34 3.96 -4.89 -1.42
C ALA A 34 3.87 -5.99 -0.35
N PHE A 35 2.69 -6.58 -0.17
CA PHE A 35 2.49 -7.71 0.75
C PHE A 35 3.32 -8.92 0.33
N VAL A 36 3.25 -9.34 -0.93
CA VAL A 36 3.99 -10.51 -1.45
C VAL A 36 5.51 -10.32 -1.31
N VAL A 37 6.03 -9.15 -1.71
CA VAL A 37 7.46 -8.82 -1.59
C VAL A 37 7.89 -8.84 -0.13
N THR A 38 7.12 -8.21 0.74
CA THR A 38 7.41 -8.16 2.19
C THR A 38 7.42 -9.56 2.81
N TYR A 39 6.43 -10.38 2.50
CA TYR A 39 6.36 -11.74 3.02
C TYR A 39 7.52 -12.61 2.52
N GLY A 40 7.88 -12.52 1.23
CA GLY A 40 9.05 -13.21 0.70
C GLY A 40 10.34 -12.80 1.41
N MET A 41 10.55 -11.50 1.63
CA MET A 41 11.74 -10.99 2.32
C MET A 41 11.78 -11.38 3.81
N LYS A 42 10.64 -11.49 4.48
CA LYS A 42 10.59 -11.93 5.88
C LYS A 42 11.25 -13.29 6.09
N TYR A 43 10.91 -14.25 5.25
CA TYR A 43 11.46 -15.61 5.36
C TYR A 43 12.89 -15.75 4.84
N LEU A 44 13.34 -14.83 3.96
CA LEU A 44 14.73 -14.82 3.47
C LEU A 44 15.70 -14.22 4.48
N ILE A 45 15.28 -13.22 5.25
CA ILE A 45 16.16 -12.48 6.17
C ILE A 45 16.04 -12.97 7.61
N ASP A 46 14.86 -13.47 8.01
CA ASP A 46 14.56 -14.10 9.29
C ASP A 46 15.09 -13.34 10.52
N ARG A 47 14.79 -12.03 10.58
CA ARG A 47 15.28 -11.14 11.63
C ARG A 47 14.43 -11.28 12.90
N GLU A 48 15.09 -11.48 14.06
CA GLU A 48 14.44 -11.45 15.37
C GLU A 48 13.79 -10.09 15.66
N ARG A 49 12.65 -10.10 16.34
CA ARG A 49 11.96 -8.88 16.74
C ARG A 49 12.61 -8.21 17.94
N PRO A 50 12.40 -6.89 18.13
CA PRO A 50 12.98 -6.16 19.26
C PRO A 50 12.62 -6.75 20.63
N PHE A 51 11.38 -7.17 20.82
CA PHE A 51 10.90 -7.75 22.08
C PHE A 51 11.46 -9.16 22.36
N ASP A 52 11.76 -9.95 21.34
CA ASP A 52 12.41 -11.26 21.48
C ASP A 52 13.89 -11.11 21.82
N ARG A 53 14.56 -10.15 21.20
CA ARG A 53 15.99 -9.91 21.39
C ARG A 53 16.32 -9.17 22.69
N TYR A 54 15.42 -8.30 23.15
CA TYR A 54 15.61 -7.46 24.34
C TYR A 54 14.39 -7.53 25.27
N PRO A 55 14.04 -8.71 25.81
CA PRO A 55 12.83 -8.91 26.61
C PRO A 55 12.75 -8.03 27.86
N ASP A 56 13.91 -7.70 28.45
CA ASP A 56 14.00 -6.85 29.64
C ASP A 56 13.84 -5.35 29.37
N ARG A 57 13.90 -4.93 28.10
CA ARG A 57 13.89 -3.52 27.71
C ARG A 57 12.70 -3.14 26.83
N VAL A 58 12.16 -4.11 26.09
CA VAL A 58 11.09 -3.88 25.11
C VAL A 58 9.89 -4.74 25.46
N HIS A 59 8.83 -4.09 25.91
CA HIS A 59 7.56 -4.75 26.22
C HIS A 59 6.62 -4.55 25.02
N ALA A 60 6.41 -5.60 24.24
CA ALA A 60 5.50 -5.56 23.11
C ALA A 60 4.04 -5.67 23.57
N TYR A 61 3.16 -4.87 22.99
CA TYR A 61 1.72 -4.98 23.20
C TYR A 61 1.10 -6.17 22.44
N SER A 62 1.75 -6.63 21.39
CA SER A 62 1.32 -7.80 20.60
C SER A 62 2.53 -8.68 20.30
N HIS A 63 2.35 -10.01 20.45
CA HIS A 63 3.37 -11.00 20.09
C HIS A 63 3.10 -11.52 18.69
N GLU A 64 3.77 -10.96 17.69
CA GLU A 64 3.72 -11.46 16.33
C GLU A 64 4.78 -12.57 16.14
N THR A 65 4.38 -13.67 15.51
CA THR A 65 5.24 -14.86 15.31
C THR A 65 6.09 -14.80 14.04
N SER A 66 5.83 -13.88 13.14
CA SER A 66 6.59 -13.72 11.88
C SER A 66 7.87 -12.91 12.09
N PRO A 67 8.91 -13.08 11.26
CA PRO A 67 10.15 -12.29 11.34
C PRO A 67 9.92 -10.78 11.30
N SER A 68 10.88 -10.01 11.89
CA SER A 68 10.75 -8.56 12.06
C SER A 68 10.88 -7.79 10.74
N PHE A 69 11.84 -8.15 9.91
CA PHE A 69 12.21 -7.39 8.70
C PHE A 69 11.57 -7.98 7.45
N PRO A 70 11.06 -7.15 6.55
CA PRO A 70 10.67 -5.76 6.74
C PRO A 70 9.28 -5.61 7.40
N SER A 71 8.88 -4.39 7.78
CA SER A 71 7.57 -4.13 8.37
C SER A 71 6.45 -4.23 7.33
N GLY A 72 5.61 -5.27 7.45
CA GLY A 72 4.49 -5.51 6.54
C GLY A 72 3.40 -4.44 6.62
N HIS A 73 3.02 -4.03 7.83
CA HIS A 73 2.02 -2.96 8.03
C HIS A 73 2.49 -1.63 7.42
N THR A 74 3.77 -1.30 7.60
CA THR A 74 4.34 -0.09 6.99
C THR A 74 4.38 -0.20 5.46
N ALA A 75 4.78 -1.35 4.92
CA ALA A 75 4.83 -1.56 3.47
C ALA A 75 3.45 -1.43 2.82
N THR A 76 2.42 -2.05 3.39
CA THR A 76 1.05 -1.94 2.87
C THR A 76 0.49 -0.52 3.02
N ALA A 77 0.77 0.16 4.14
CA ALA A 77 0.36 1.54 4.35
C ALA A 77 1.00 2.50 3.32
N PHE A 78 2.30 2.38 3.07
CA PHE A 78 2.99 3.20 2.08
C PHE A 78 2.60 2.85 0.64
N ALA A 79 2.33 1.57 0.33
CA ALA A 79 1.80 1.19 -0.97
C ALA A 79 0.43 1.83 -1.24
N LEU A 80 -0.47 1.79 -0.25
CA LEU A 80 -1.78 2.42 -0.35
C LEU A 80 -1.66 3.95 -0.50
N ALA A 81 -0.91 4.60 0.40
CA ALA A 81 -0.73 6.05 0.38
C ALA A 81 -0.11 6.53 -0.94
N THR A 82 0.96 5.88 -1.40
CA THR A 82 1.62 6.23 -2.67
C THR A 82 0.70 6.02 -3.86
N SER A 83 -0.07 4.92 -3.89
CA SER A 83 -1.03 4.64 -4.96
C SER A 83 -2.11 5.72 -5.04
N LEU A 84 -2.65 6.16 -3.90
CA LEU A 84 -3.62 7.25 -3.85
C LEU A 84 -3.01 8.58 -4.33
N CYS A 85 -1.79 8.89 -3.91
CA CYS A 85 -1.08 10.09 -4.37
C CYS A 85 -0.82 10.09 -5.88
N VAL A 86 -0.50 8.93 -6.46
CA VAL A 86 -0.30 8.78 -7.91
C VAL A 86 -1.61 8.98 -8.68
N LYS A 87 -2.71 8.42 -8.18
CA LYS A 87 -4.02 8.52 -8.85
C LYS A 87 -4.70 9.87 -8.64
N TYR A 88 -4.55 10.43 -7.48
CA TYR A 88 -5.20 11.68 -7.06
C TYR A 88 -4.16 12.68 -6.54
N PRO A 89 -3.35 13.32 -7.42
CA PRO A 89 -2.23 14.20 -7.04
C PRO A 89 -2.72 15.56 -6.56
N LYS A 90 -3.52 15.57 -5.50
CA LYS A 90 -4.06 16.75 -4.84
C LYS A 90 -3.49 16.86 -3.43
N TRP A 91 -3.12 18.06 -2.99
CA TRP A 91 -2.51 18.26 -1.68
C TRP A 91 -3.35 17.70 -0.53
N TYR A 92 -4.68 17.81 -0.62
CA TYR A 92 -5.63 17.29 0.37
C TYR A 92 -5.79 15.75 0.33
N VAL A 93 -5.19 15.06 -0.63
CA VAL A 93 -5.02 13.60 -0.67
C VAL A 93 -3.61 13.23 -0.22
N ILE A 94 -2.60 13.93 -0.73
CA ILE A 94 -1.18 13.65 -0.45
C ILE A 94 -0.87 13.82 1.04
N ALA A 95 -1.23 14.96 1.62
CA ALA A 95 -0.88 15.26 3.01
C ALA A 95 -1.50 14.26 4.01
N PRO A 96 -2.82 14.00 4.02
CA PRO A 96 -3.39 13.04 4.96
C PRO A 96 -2.95 11.59 4.70
N SER A 97 -2.74 11.17 3.44
CA SER A 97 -2.24 9.85 3.11
C SER A 97 -0.81 9.62 3.64
N ALA A 98 0.07 10.61 3.45
CA ALA A 98 1.44 10.57 3.95
C ALA A 98 1.49 10.55 5.48
N LEU A 99 0.71 11.42 6.14
CA LEU A 99 0.61 11.46 7.61
C LEU A 99 0.11 10.13 8.16
N TRP A 100 -0.92 9.55 7.57
CA TRP A 100 -1.44 8.25 7.98
C TRP A 100 -0.40 7.14 7.84
N ALA A 101 0.28 7.03 6.69
CA ALA A 101 1.29 6.00 6.46
C ALA A 101 2.48 6.16 7.43
N CYS A 102 2.95 7.38 7.68
CA CYS A 102 3.99 7.66 8.67
C CYS A 102 3.53 7.28 10.09
N SER A 103 2.29 7.58 10.45
CA SER A 103 1.72 7.23 11.75
C SER A 103 1.67 5.72 11.97
N VAL A 104 1.34 4.94 10.93
CA VAL A 104 1.43 3.47 10.98
C VAL A 104 2.85 3.02 11.27
N GLY A 105 3.86 3.57 10.58
CA GLY A 105 5.27 3.24 10.82
C GLY A 105 5.72 3.55 12.25
N VAL A 106 5.37 4.73 12.76
CA VAL A 106 5.69 5.15 14.14
C VAL A 106 4.99 4.24 15.15
N SER A 107 3.73 3.89 14.92
CA SER A 107 2.98 2.97 15.78
C SER A 107 3.68 1.61 15.92
N ARG A 108 4.19 1.05 14.82
CA ARG A 108 4.92 -0.24 14.86
C ARG A 108 6.21 -0.19 15.68
N MET A 109 6.91 0.95 15.67
CA MET A 109 8.08 1.16 16.53
C MET A 109 7.68 1.31 17.99
N ASN A 110 6.65 2.10 18.28
CA ASN A 110 6.17 2.33 19.64
C ASN A 110 5.60 1.05 20.30
N GLU A 111 5.04 0.14 19.49
CA GLU A 111 4.59 -1.17 19.98
C GLU A 111 5.74 -2.14 20.27
N GLY A 112 6.99 -1.76 19.98
CA GLY A 112 8.16 -2.61 20.22
C GLY A 112 8.28 -3.82 19.30
N VAL A 113 7.51 -3.86 18.21
CA VAL A 113 7.44 -5.03 17.30
C VAL A 113 8.37 -4.91 16.10
N HIS A 114 8.84 -3.70 15.76
CA HIS A 114 9.72 -3.43 14.63
C HIS A 114 10.84 -2.44 14.97
N TYR A 115 12.00 -2.65 14.37
CA TYR A 115 13.10 -1.68 14.39
C TYR A 115 12.81 -0.52 13.42
N PRO A 116 13.41 0.67 13.64
CA PRO A 116 13.31 1.77 12.68
C PRO A 116 13.72 1.39 11.26
N SER A 117 14.74 0.53 11.12
CA SER A 117 15.18 0.01 9.82
C SER A 117 14.14 -0.86 9.13
N ASP A 118 13.33 -1.64 9.89
CA ASP A 118 12.25 -2.46 9.34
C ASP A 118 11.13 -1.57 8.78
N VAL A 119 10.86 -0.47 9.47
CA VAL A 119 9.86 0.54 9.08
C VAL A 119 10.31 1.29 7.83
N LEU A 120 11.57 1.75 7.78
CA LEU A 120 12.12 2.43 6.60
C LEU A 120 12.15 1.51 5.38
N ALA A 121 12.58 0.25 5.55
CA ALA A 121 12.56 -0.74 4.47
C ALA A 121 11.13 -1.02 4.00
N GLY A 122 10.18 -1.18 4.92
CA GLY A 122 8.77 -1.35 4.59
C GLY A 122 8.22 -0.16 3.79
N ALA A 123 8.51 1.07 4.21
CA ALA A 123 8.10 2.27 3.49
C ALA A 123 8.67 2.32 2.07
N ALA A 124 9.96 2.02 1.89
CA ALA A 124 10.61 1.99 0.58
C ALA A 124 10.03 0.89 -0.33
N ILE A 125 9.77 -0.30 0.21
CA ILE A 125 9.15 -1.41 -0.52
C ILE A 125 7.72 -1.04 -0.95
N GLY A 126 6.92 -0.51 -0.02
CA GLY A 126 5.54 -0.13 -0.31
C GLY A 126 5.44 0.94 -1.39
N ALA A 127 6.17 2.03 -1.23
CA ALA A 127 6.23 3.11 -2.22
C ALA A 127 6.80 2.61 -3.56
N GLY A 128 7.87 1.82 -3.54
CA GLY A 128 8.49 1.24 -4.73
C GLY A 128 7.54 0.32 -5.50
N CYS A 129 6.80 -0.55 -4.82
CA CYS A 129 5.79 -1.41 -5.43
C CYS A 129 4.68 -0.60 -6.12
N ALA A 130 4.20 0.47 -5.48
CA ALA A 130 3.20 1.34 -6.08
C ALA A 130 3.69 2.04 -7.35
N VAL A 131 4.95 2.52 -7.35
CA VAL A 131 5.57 3.15 -8.53
C VAL A 131 5.79 2.13 -9.66
N VAL A 132 6.36 0.97 -9.35
CA VAL A 132 6.58 -0.10 -10.34
C VAL A 132 5.25 -0.58 -10.92
N ASN A 133 4.21 -0.67 -10.09
CA ASN A 133 2.89 -1.09 -10.54
C ASN A 133 2.23 -0.15 -11.56
N ILE A 134 2.71 1.07 -11.74
CA ILE A 134 2.25 1.95 -12.84
C ILE A 134 2.45 1.25 -14.19
N TYR A 135 3.59 0.60 -14.37
CA TYR A 135 3.91 -0.11 -15.62
C TYR A 135 3.14 -1.42 -15.74
N VAL A 136 3.06 -2.20 -14.66
CA VAL A 136 2.30 -3.45 -14.59
C VAL A 136 0.81 -3.19 -14.85
N ASN A 137 0.26 -2.15 -14.25
CA ASN A 137 -1.14 -1.79 -14.41
C ASN A 137 -1.49 -1.35 -15.84
N ARG A 138 -0.56 -0.67 -16.54
CA ARG A 138 -0.74 -0.36 -17.97
C ARG A 138 -0.89 -1.62 -18.81
N TRP A 139 -0.09 -2.65 -18.52
CA TRP A 139 -0.18 -3.94 -19.19
C TRP A 139 -1.48 -4.66 -18.85
N LEU A 140 -1.85 -4.73 -17.55
CA LEU A 140 -3.11 -5.34 -17.10
C LEU A 140 -4.34 -4.65 -17.69
N ASN A 141 -4.35 -3.34 -17.78
CA ASN A 141 -5.47 -2.60 -18.36
C ASN A 141 -5.65 -2.92 -19.84
N LYS A 142 -4.57 -3.08 -20.59
CA LYS A 142 -4.66 -3.55 -21.98
C LYS A 142 -5.29 -4.93 -22.09
N TRP A 143 -4.91 -5.82 -21.16
CA TRP A 143 -5.41 -7.20 -21.20
C TRP A 143 -6.85 -7.33 -20.69
N LEU A 144 -7.21 -6.63 -19.61
CA LEU A 144 -8.53 -6.72 -18.98
C LEU A 144 -9.61 -5.88 -19.69
N PHE A 145 -9.24 -4.71 -20.19
CA PHE A 145 -10.19 -3.72 -20.72
C PHE A 145 -10.02 -3.43 -22.21
N GLY A 146 -9.06 -4.04 -22.89
CA GLY A 146 -8.91 -3.98 -24.35
C GLY A 146 -8.50 -2.60 -24.91
N ASN A 147 -7.81 -1.78 -24.13
CA ASN A 147 -7.32 -0.45 -24.55
C ASN A 147 -5.80 -0.41 -24.60
#